data_e9a6ecd0bd25f725aa13185a8848b3a7
#
_entry.id   e9a6ecd0bd25f725aa13185a8848b3a7
#
_cell.length_a   1.000
_cell.length_b   1.000
_cell.length_c   1.000
_cell.angle_alpha   90.00
_cell.angle_beta   90.00
_cell.angle_gamma   90.00
#
_symmetry.space_group_name_H-M   'P 1'
#
loop_
_entity.id
_entity.type
_entity.pdbx_description
1 polymer ?
#
loop_
_entity_poly.entity_id
_entity_poly.type
_entity_poly.pdbx_seq_one_letter_code
_entity_poly.pdbx_strand_id
1 'polypeptide(L)'
;MYKRTKIVCTMGPACDSDETIREMIKAGMNVARFNFSHGSYDEHHGRIERVRRISKELGMPVGILLDTKGPEVRTGLLVDGKKVAVKTGDKIVVTAQPTSEDFHGTAEHISLDYLALPSEVEKGSLILIDDGLVALEVESVDGQDMTCVVKNDGLIGERKGVNMPNVNISLPAITERDRQDILFGLTENIDYIAASFIRDGESVRGIRKLCRENGGEHVTIFPKIECALGVENFDEILEASDGIMVARGDLGIEIKPELVPHIQKEIIAKCNAAYKPVITATQMLDSMQQNPRPTRAEVADVANAIYDGTDAVMLSGESAAGKYPVEAVKMQASIALETEKYLPAHAPLEVPADAHGTRVVNNVVGMSAVNMATTVGAKCITCLLYT
;
A
#
# COMPACT_ATOMS: atom_id res chain seq x y z
N MET A 1 4.59 -18.02 -22.07
CA MET A 1 4.80 -16.59 -22.31
C MET A 1 5.06 -15.97 -20.94
N TYR A 2 6.08 -15.16 -20.77
CA TYR A 2 6.35 -14.51 -19.48
C TYR A 2 5.54 -13.22 -19.38
N LYS A 3 4.78 -13.04 -18.29
CA LYS A 3 4.09 -11.78 -18.00
C LYS A 3 5.11 -10.68 -17.64
N ARG A 4 4.88 -9.46 -18.10
CA ARG A 4 5.68 -8.27 -17.76
C ARG A 4 5.27 -7.71 -16.41
N THR A 5 3.97 -7.55 -16.17
CA THR A 5 3.39 -7.09 -14.92
C THR A 5 3.72 -8.03 -13.78
N LYS A 6 4.30 -7.51 -12.70
CA LYS A 6 4.65 -8.31 -11.50
C LYS A 6 3.43 -8.50 -10.62
N ILE A 7 3.43 -9.56 -9.81
CA ILE A 7 2.39 -9.82 -8.81
C ILE A 7 3.02 -9.79 -7.43
N VAL A 8 2.52 -8.89 -6.60
CA VAL A 8 2.84 -8.79 -5.17
C VAL A 8 1.76 -9.54 -4.41
N CYS A 9 2.14 -10.50 -3.56
CA CYS A 9 1.20 -11.27 -2.75
C CYS A 9 1.47 -11.05 -1.27
N THR A 10 0.46 -10.66 -0.52
CA THR A 10 0.57 -10.55 0.93
C THR A 10 0.59 -11.95 1.54
N MET A 11 1.61 -12.19 2.36
CA MET A 11 1.79 -13.44 3.09
C MET A 11 0.99 -13.41 4.39
N GLY A 12 0.34 -14.53 4.72
CA GLY A 12 -0.48 -14.64 5.90
C GLY A 12 -0.94 -16.09 6.14
N PRO A 13 -1.87 -16.32 7.07
CA PRO A 13 -2.27 -17.68 7.47
C PRO A 13 -2.75 -18.59 6.33
N ALA A 14 -3.38 -18.00 5.28
CA ALA A 14 -3.87 -18.79 4.15
C ALA A 14 -2.76 -19.39 3.27
N CYS A 15 -1.55 -18.85 3.37
CA CYS A 15 -0.42 -19.29 2.55
C CYS A 15 0.79 -19.73 3.39
N ASP A 16 0.59 -20.23 4.61
CA ASP A 16 1.68 -20.66 5.50
C ASP A 16 2.30 -22.03 5.15
N SER A 17 1.64 -22.83 4.29
CA SER A 17 2.20 -24.13 3.92
C SER A 17 3.23 -24.02 2.77
N ASP A 18 4.25 -24.88 2.80
CA ASP A 18 5.25 -24.98 1.75
C ASP A 18 4.62 -25.24 0.38
N GLU A 19 3.58 -26.08 0.34
CA GLU A 19 2.87 -26.43 -0.89
C GLU A 19 2.15 -25.19 -1.47
N THR A 20 1.43 -24.44 -0.64
CA THR A 20 0.72 -23.22 -1.08
C THR A 20 1.71 -22.18 -1.60
N ILE A 21 2.81 -21.92 -0.89
CA ILE A 21 3.85 -20.98 -1.34
C ILE A 21 4.43 -21.44 -2.68
N ARG A 22 4.74 -22.73 -2.82
CA ARG A 22 5.26 -23.30 -4.06
C ARG A 22 4.32 -23.09 -5.24
N GLU A 23 3.04 -23.36 -5.06
CA GLU A 23 2.04 -23.17 -6.10
C GLU A 23 1.78 -21.69 -6.41
N MET A 24 1.83 -20.78 -5.41
CA MET A 24 1.75 -19.33 -5.65
C MET A 24 2.94 -18.83 -6.49
N ILE A 25 4.17 -19.27 -6.19
CA ILE A 25 5.36 -18.91 -6.97
C ILE A 25 5.21 -19.40 -8.41
N LYS A 26 4.83 -20.67 -8.62
CA LYS A 26 4.59 -21.24 -9.96
C LYS A 26 3.45 -20.53 -10.69
N ALA A 27 2.42 -20.09 -9.98
CA ALA A 27 1.30 -19.33 -10.53
C ALA A 27 1.68 -17.92 -10.98
N GLY A 28 2.83 -17.40 -10.50
CA GLY A 28 3.37 -16.12 -10.95
C GLY A 28 3.58 -15.06 -9.89
N MET A 29 3.60 -15.41 -8.59
CA MET A 29 4.05 -14.50 -7.53
C MET A 29 5.49 -14.07 -7.77
N ASN A 30 5.75 -12.77 -7.73
CA ASN A 30 7.08 -12.19 -7.93
C ASN A 30 7.63 -11.54 -6.67
N VAL A 31 6.75 -11.05 -5.79
CA VAL A 31 7.11 -10.38 -4.54
C VAL A 31 6.20 -10.91 -3.44
N ALA A 32 6.78 -11.32 -2.33
CA ALA A 32 6.10 -11.67 -1.09
C ALA A 32 6.08 -10.45 -0.17
N ARG A 33 4.87 -9.91 0.11
CA ARG A 33 4.66 -8.77 1.00
C ARG A 33 4.37 -9.26 2.41
N PHE A 34 5.07 -8.71 3.38
CA PHE A 34 4.90 -8.93 4.81
C PHE A 34 4.34 -7.66 5.46
N ASN A 35 3.09 -7.72 5.93
CA ASN A 35 2.43 -6.59 6.57
C ASN A 35 2.74 -6.58 8.07
N PHE A 36 3.59 -5.65 8.51
CA PHE A 36 4.02 -5.52 9.91
C PHE A 36 2.98 -4.85 10.82
N SER A 37 1.81 -4.48 10.28
CA SER A 37 0.66 -4.16 11.14
C SER A 37 0.15 -5.37 11.92
N HIS A 38 0.47 -6.60 11.47
CA HIS A 38 0.02 -7.87 12.02
C HIS A 38 1.18 -8.85 12.19
N GLY A 39 1.02 -9.80 13.10
CA GLY A 39 1.99 -10.85 13.35
C GLY A 39 3.14 -10.44 14.25
N SER A 40 3.97 -11.41 14.61
CA SER A 40 5.20 -11.24 15.37
C SER A 40 6.44 -11.36 14.48
N TYR A 41 7.59 -10.93 14.96
CA TYR A 41 8.86 -11.08 14.24
C TYR A 41 9.20 -12.55 13.95
N ASP A 42 8.92 -13.46 14.89
CA ASP A 42 9.14 -14.89 14.69
C ASP A 42 8.27 -15.47 13.57
N GLU A 43 7.00 -15.05 13.47
CA GLU A 43 6.11 -15.44 12.38
C GLU A 43 6.61 -14.91 11.04
N HIS A 44 7.02 -13.64 10.97
CA HIS A 44 7.57 -13.06 9.76
C HIS A 44 8.87 -13.73 9.34
N HIS A 45 9.80 -13.96 10.27
CA HIS A 45 11.05 -14.70 10.04
C HIS A 45 10.77 -16.07 9.41
N GLY A 46 9.93 -16.88 10.06
CA GLY A 46 9.63 -18.22 9.56
C GLY A 46 8.97 -18.25 8.17
N ARG A 47 8.12 -17.25 7.84
CA ARG A 47 7.54 -17.10 6.51
C ARG A 47 8.57 -16.66 5.48
N ILE A 48 9.44 -15.69 5.81
CA ILE A 48 10.52 -15.20 4.94
C ILE A 48 11.47 -16.35 4.59
N GLU A 49 11.91 -17.12 5.58
CA GLU A 49 12.78 -18.28 5.33
C GLU A 49 12.14 -19.30 4.41
N ARG A 50 10.86 -19.62 4.59
CA ARG A 50 10.11 -20.54 3.71
C ARG A 50 10.04 -20.03 2.28
N VAL A 51 9.69 -18.76 2.08
CA VAL A 51 9.62 -18.16 0.74
C VAL A 51 10.99 -18.26 0.05
N ARG A 52 12.07 -17.89 0.73
CA ARG A 52 13.43 -17.95 0.17
C ARG A 52 13.86 -19.36 -0.18
N ARG A 53 13.64 -20.31 0.72
CA ARG A 53 13.97 -21.71 0.49
C ARG A 53 13.24 -22.24 -0.73
N ILE A 54 11.93 -22.06 -0.82
CA ILE A 54 11.11 -22.57 -1.93
C ILE A 54 11.45 -21.84 -3.23
N SER A 55 11.67 -20.53 -3.21
CA SER A 55 12.14 -19.75 -4.35
C SER A 55 13.44 -20.32 -4.91
N LYS A 56 14.40 -20.61 -4.04
CA LYS A 56 15.69 -21.23 -4.41
C LYS A 56 15.52 -22.63 -4.98
N GLU A 57 14.69 -23.49 -4.37
CA GLU A 57 14.38 -24.84 -4.86
C GLU A 57 13.78 -24.81 -6.27
N LEU A 58 12.94 -23.84 -6.56
CA LEU A 58 12.28 -23.67 -7.86
C LEU A 58 13.17 -22.97 -8.90
N GLY A 59 14.25 -22.31 -8.49
CA GLY A 59 15.03 -21.42 -9.35
C GLY A 59 14.23 -20.22 -9.86
N MET A 60 13.19 -19.81 -9.13
CA MET A 60 12.30 -18.71 -9.46
C MET A 60 12.45 -17.61 -8.40
N PRO A 61 13.11 -16.48 -8.71
CA PRO A 61 13.36 -15.42 -7.72
C PRO A 61 12.04 -14.76 -7.26
N VAL A 62 11.93 -14.57 -5.93
CA VAL A 62 10.84 -13.86 -5.28
C VAL A 62 11.44 -12.82 -4.35
N GLY A 63 11.10 -11.55 -4.56
CA GLY A 63 11.53 -10.45 -3.70
C GLY A 63 10.74 -10.41 -2.38
N ILE A 64 11.36 -9.90 -1.33
CA ILE A 64 10.77 -9.74 -0.01
C ILE A 64 10.45 -8.26 0.23
N LEU A 65 9.18 -7.94 0.44
CA LEU A 65 8.71 -6.59 0.70
C LEU A 65 8.16 -6.49 2.12
N LEU A 66 8.78 -5.62 2.92
CA LEU A 66 8.29 -5.21 4.23
C LEU A 66 7.33 -4.03 4.06
N ASP A 67 6.12 -4.16 4.56
CA ASP A 67 5.13 -3.07 4.56
C ASP A 67 4.96 -2.59 6.01
N THR A 68 5.34 -1.32 6.26
CA THR A 68 5.30 -0.74 7.60
C THR A 68 3.88 -0.48 8.05
N LYS A 69 3.67 -0.42 9.36
CA LYS A 69 2.38 -0.07 9.92
C LYS A 69 2.01 1.40 9.66
N GLY A 70 2.99 2.29 9.84
CA GLY A 70 2.78 3.73 9.78
C GLY A 70 2.08 4.31 11.01
N PRO A 71 1.92 5.64 11.04
CA PRO A 71 1.24 6.35 12.11
C PRO A 71 -0.28 6.18 11.96
N GLU A 72 -0.87 5.31 12.77
CA GLU A 72 -2.31 5.10 12.83
C GLU A 72 -2.90 5.70 14.11
N VAL A 73 -4.08 6.31 13.98
CA VAL A 73 -4.94 6.68 15.11
C VAL A 73 -5.98 5.58 15.30
N ARG A 74 -6.26 5.19 16.52
CA ARG A 74 -7.21 4.12 16.83
C ARG A 74 -8.20 4.50 17.91
N THR A 75 -9.40 3.89 17.85
CA THR A 75 -10.38 3.94 18.94
C THR A 75 -9.84 3.21 20.18
N GLY A 76 -10.16 3.72 21.38
CA GLY A 76 -9.83 3.09 22.65
C GLY A 76 -10.68 1.85 22.95
N LEU A 77 -10.67 1.45 24.24
CA LEU A 77 -11.46 0.33 24.74
C LEU A 77 -12.93 0.72 24.94
N LEU A 78 -13.82 -0.26 24.89
CA LEU A 78 -15.25 -0.09 25.09
C LEU A 78 -15.75 -0.95 26.26
N VAL A 79 -16.88 -0.57 26.84
CA VAL A 79 -17.50 -1.33 27.92
C VAL A 79 -17.78 -2.78 27.47
N ASP A 80 -17.36 -3.74 28.28
CA ASP A 80 -17.46 -5.19 28.02
C ASP A 80 -16.78 -5.67 26.73
N GLY A 81 -15.93 -4.88 26.07
CA GLY A 81 -15.33 -5.20 24.77
C GLY A 81 -16.34 -5.31 23.62
N LYS A 82 -17.56 -4.80 23.81
CA LYS A 82 -18.64 -4.91 22.82
C LYS A 82 -18.70 -3.69 21.92
N LYS A 83 -19.04 -3.92 20.65
CA LYS A 83 -19.34 -2.81 19.74
C LYS A 83 -20.53 -2.00 20.25
N VAL A 84 -20.44 -0.68 20.18
CA VAL A 84 -21.52 0.25 20.54
C VAL A 84 -22.23 0.74 19.28
N ALA A 85 -23.58 0.75 19.32
CA ALA A 85 -24.40 1.24 18.21
C ALA A 85 -24.60 2.75 18.34
N VAL A 86 -24.43 3.45 17.22
CA VAL A 86 -24.70 4.89 17.10
C VAL A 86 -25.65 5.15 15.94
N LYS A 87 -26.42 6.24 16.04
CA LYS A 87 -27.41 6.62 15.02
C LYS A 87 -27.16 8.01 14.50
N THR A 88 -27.53 8.25 13.29
CA THR A 88 -27.48 9.57 12.64
C THR A 88 -28.13 10.64 13.49
N GLY A 89 -27.39 11.70 13.78
CA GLY A 89 -27.82 12.81 14.61
C GLY A 89 -27.50 12.67 16.10
N ASP A 90 -27.06 11.50 16.56
CA ASP A 90 -26.59 11.33 17.94
C ASP A 90 -25.38 12.25 18.19
N LYS A 91 -25.28 12.77 19.45
CA LYS A 91 -24.09 13.47 19.90
C LYS A 91 -23.23 12.52 20.71
N ILE A 92 -21.94 12.50 20.36
CA ILE A 92 -20.94 11.68 21.04
C ILE A 92 -19.75 12.56 21.42
N VAL A 93 -19.22 12.35 22.61
CA VAL A 93 -17.96 12.96 23.04
C VAL A 93 -16.81 12.04 22.62
N VAL A 94 -15.81 12.62 21.98
CA VAL A 94 -14.58 11.93 21.57
C VAL A 94 -13.42 12.55 22.33
N THR A 95 -12.82 11.82 23.27
CA THR A 95 -11.68 12.28 24.07
C THR A 95 -10.36 11.82 23.46
N ALA A 96 -9.44 12.73 23.24
CA ALA A 96 -8.08 12.42 22.83
C ALA A 96 -7.23 12.00 24.04
N GLN A 97 -6.98 10.70 24.18
CA GLN A 97 -6.19 10.16 25.29
C GLN A 97 -5.55 8.80 24.94
N PRO A 98 -4.42 8.43 25.57
CA PRO A 98 -3.85 7.10 25.37
C PRO A 98 -4.87 6.02 25.72
N THR A 99 -4.88 4.93 24.96
CA THR A 99 -5.68 3.74 25.30
C THR A 99 -5.24 3.17 26.65
N SER A 100 -6.15 3.11 27.62
CA SER A 100 -5.89 2.59 28.96
C SER A 100 -7.08 1.75 29.47
N GLU A 101 -6.83 0.88 30.44
CA GLU A 101 -7.87 0.11 31.14
C GLU A 101 -8.73 0.98 32.09
N ASP A 102 -8.34 2.24 32.32
CA ASP A 102 -9.07 3.15 33.18
C ASP A 102 -10.26 3.83 32.48
N PHE A 103 -10.32 3.75 31.13
CA PHE A 103 -11.39 4.33 30.34
C PHE A 103 -11.96 3.31 29.35
N HIS A 104 -13.25 3.04 29.51
CA HIS A 104 -14.03 2.22 28.59
C HIS A 104 -15.19 3.03 28.02
N GLY A 105 -15.16 3.25 26.72
CA GLY A 105 -16.13 4.07 26.00
C GLY A 105 -17.50 3.42 25.90
N THR A 106 -18.47 4.26 25.62
CA THR A 106 -19.91 3.94 25.42
C THR A 106 -20.39 4.51 24.10
N ALA A 107 -21.67 4.36 23.78
CA ALA A 107 -22.28 5.01 22.62
C ALA A 107 -22.29 6.55 22.70
N GLU A 108 -22.14 7.13 23.90
CA GLU A 108 -22.16 8.57 24.13
C GLU A 108 -20.75 9.15 24.31
N HIS A 109 -19.75 8.33 24.60
CA HIS A 109 -18.40 8.78 24.90
C HIS A 109 -17.35 7.71 24.50
N ILE A 110 -16.44 8.04 23.59
CA ILE A 110 -15.32 7.18 23.15
C ILE A 110 -13.99 7.91 23.30
N SER A 111 -12.89 7.17 23.21
CA SER A 111 -11.55 7.77 23.15
C SER A 111 -10.83 7.43 21.83
N LEU A 112 -9.89 8.31 21.46
CA LEU A 112 -8.92 8.12 20.39
C LEU A 112 -7.51 8.30 20.96
N ASP A 113 -6.56 7.46 20.50
CA ASP A 113 -5.19 7.41 21.03
C ASP A 113 -4.23 8.48 20.45
N TYR A 114 -4.79 9.61 20.00
CA TYR A 114 -4.02 10.72 19.44
C TYR A 114 -4.25 12.03 20.18
N LEU A 115 -3.29 12.40 21.03
CA LEU A 115 -3.41 13.54 21.97
C LEU A 115 -3.44 14.92 21.30
N ALA A 116 -2.81 15.10 20.15
CA ALA A 116 -2.77 16.38 19.46
C ALA A 116 -4.05 16.66 18.64
N LEU A 117 -4.91 15.65 18.43
CA LEU A 117 -6.08 15.74 17.57
C LEU A 117 -6.98 16.97 17.86
N PRO A 118 -7.30 17.32 19.12
CA PRO A 118 -8.15 18.47 19.40
C PRO A 118 -7.58 19.82 18.93
N SER A 119 -6.25 19.92 18.81
CA SER A 119 -5.59 21.13 18.31
C SER A 119 -5.48 21.19 16.79
N GLU A 120 -5.76 20.10 16.09
CA GLU A 120 -5.62 19.95 14.64
C GLU A 120 -6.96 19.89 13.91
N VAL A 121 -8.05 19.59 14.63
CA VAL A 121 -9.40 19.59 14.07
C VAL A 121 -10.11 20.92 14.31
N GLU A 122 -11.02 21.23 13.42
CA GLU A 122 -11.90 22.39 13.53
C GLU A 122 -13.36 21.97 13.42
N LYS A 123 -14.28 22.88 13.70
CA LYS A 123 -15.71 22.63 13.49
C LYS A 123 -15.98 22.26 12.04
N GLY A 124 -16.64 21.12 11.82
CA GLY A 124 -16.92 20.54 10.51
C GLY A 124 -15.90 19.51 10.04
N SER A 125 -14.76 19.33 10.74
CA SER A 125 -13.83 18.24 10.46
C SER A 125 -14.53 16.89 10.60
N LEU A 126 -14.22 15.95 9.71
CA LEU A 126 -14.74 14.58 9.75
C LEU A 126 -13.75 13.66 10.46
N ILE A 127 -14.29 12.79 11.31
CA ILE A 127 -13.59 11.68 11.94
C ILE A 127 -14.26 10.40 11.43
N LEU A 128 -13.54 9.61 10.64
CA LEU A 128 -14.02 8.37 10.03
C LEU A 128 -13.48 7.17 10.79
N ILE A 129 -14.34 6.27 11.25
CA ILE A 129 -13.99 5.12 12.07
C ILE A 129 -14.26 3.83 11.30
N ASP A 130 -13.36 2.82 11.45
CA ASP A 130 -13.46 1.48 10.85
C ASP A 130 -13.66 1.58 9.32
N ASP A 131 -12.66 2.15 8.62
CA ASP A 131 -12.66 2.36 7.16
C ASP A 131 -13.86 3.21 6.67
N GLY A 132 -14.29 4.17 7.48
CA GLY A 132 -15.40 5.06 7.13
C GLY A 132 -16.79 4.47 7.34
N LEU A 133 -16.90 3.30 8.00
CA LEU A 133 -18.20 2.71 8.33
C LEU A 133 -19.01 3.56 9.29
N VAL A 134 -18.35 4.35 10.13
CA VAL A 134 -18.98 5.39 10.97
C VAL A 134 -18.29 6.72 10.73
N ALA A 135 -19.06 7.74 10.42
CA ALA A 135 -18.59 9.12 10.24
C ALA A 135 -19.11 10.00 11.35
N LEU A 136 -18.22 10.74 11.98
CA LEU A 136 -18.50 11.77 12.99
C LEU A 136 -18.07 13.12 12.43
N GLU A 137 -18.85 14.18 12.70
CA GLU A 137 -18.50 15.57 12.36
C GLU A 137 -18.28 16.36 13.66
N VAL A 138 -17.13 17.01 13.78
CA VAL A 138 -16.78 17.82 14.94
C VAL A 138 -17.69 19.06 15.01
N GLU A 139 -18.41 19.22 16.12
CA GLU A 139 -19.26 20.39 16.40
C GLU A 139 -18.51 21.42 17.23
N SER A 140 -17.75 20.98 18.24
CA SER A 140 -16.95 21.85 19.13
C SER A 140 -15.81 21.07 19.77
N VAL A 141 -14.77 21.79 20.19
CA VAL A 141 -13.61 21.28 20.92
C VAL A 141 -13.51 22.00 22.27
N ASP A 142 -13.32 21.25 23.36
CA ASP A 142 -13.08 21.75 24.70
C ASP A 142 -11.99 20.94 25.41
N GLY A 143 -10.78 21.49 25.45
CA GLY A 143 -9.59 20.77 25.96
C GLY A 143 -9.27 19.52 25.16
N GLN A 144 -9.34 18.34 25.78
CA GLN A 144 -9.12 17.05 25.13
C GLN A 144 -10.41 16.42 24.58
N ASP A 145 -11.55 17.04 24.82
CA ASP A 145 -12.86 16.55 24.42
C ASP A 145 -13.35 17.24 23.14
N MET A 146 -13.83 16.45 22.21
CA MET A 146 -14.48 16.90 20.98
C MET A 146 -15.93 16.42 21.00
N THR A 147 -16.88 17.35 20.98
CA THR A 147 -18.29 17.01 20.76
C THR A 147 -18.51 16.80 19.28
N CYS A 148 -18.97 15.61 18.91
CA CYS A 148 -19.18 15.22 17.52
C CYS A 148 -20.64 14.83 17.27
N VAL A 149 -21.10 14.99 16.04
CA VAL A 149 -22.41 14.55 15.56
C VAL A 149 -22.21 13.35 14.63
N VAL A 150 -22.91 12.26 14.91
CA VAL A 150 -22.91 11.03 14.08
C VAL A 150 -23.61 11.32 12.74
N LYS A 151 -22.96 11.02 11.62
CA LYS A 151 -23.46 11.30 10.27
C LYS A 151 -24.18 10.13 9.62
N ASN A 152 -23.94 8.90 10.08
CA ASN A 152 -24.60 7.68 9.59
C ASN A 152 -24.73 6.64 10.70
N ASP A 153 -25.73 5.81 10.62
CA ASP A 153 -25.92 4.69 11.54
C ASP A 153 -24.76 3.69 11.42
N GLY A 154 -24.30 3.14 12.55
CA GLY A 154 -23.21 2.17 12.53
C GLY A 154 -22.87 1.56 13.89
N LEU A 155 -21.80 0.78 13.91
CA LEU A 155 -21.27 0.13 15.12
C LEU A 155 -19.79 0.54 15.29
N ILE A 156 -19.46 1.19 16.38
CA ILE A 156 -18.08 1.51 16.75
C ILE A 156 -17.49 0.33 17.53
N GLY A 157 -16.32 -0.16 17.10
CA GLY A 157 -15.56 -1.22 17.78
C GLY A 157 -14.32 -0.67 18.47
N GLU A 158 -13.68 -1.53 19.31
CA GLU A 158 -12.39 -1.22 19.93
C GLU A 158 -11.25 -1.28 18.93
N ARG A 159 -10.21 -0.46 19.13
CA ARG A 159 -8.93 -0.48 18.40
C ARG A 159 -9.11 -0.40 16.88
N LYS A 160 -10.17 0.28 16.44
CA LYS A 160 -10.47 0.50 15.03
C LYS A 160 -9.68 1.68 14.49
N GLY A 161 -9.22 1.57 13.26
CA GLY A 161 -8.57 2.65 12.54
C GLY A 161 -9.45 3.87 12.44
N VAL A 162 -8.84 5.04 12.56
CA VAL A 162 -9.50 6.34 12.49
C VAL A 162 -8.79 7.21 11.47
N ASN A 163 -9.54 7.70 10.49
CA ASN A 163 -9.06 8.60 9.46
C ASN A 163 -9.70 9.98 9.64
N MET A 164 -8.95 11.01 9.35
CA MET A 164 -9.40 12.40 9.45
C MET A 164 -9.13 13.12 8.12
N PRO A 165 -10.00 12.95 7.12
CA PRO A 165 -9.81 13.55 5.80
C PRO A 165 -9.61 15.07 5.88
N ASN A 166 -8.61 15.57 5.15
CA ASN A 166 -8.24 16.99 5.09
C ASN A 166 -7.73 17.59 6.43
N VAL A 167 -7.44 16.77 7.44
CA VAL A 167 -6.79 17.23 8.68
C VAL A 167 -5.28 16.96 8.56
N ASN A 168 -4.49 17.99 8.79
CA ASN A 168 -3.03 17.85 8.80
C ASN A 168 -2.56 17.29 10.15
N ILE A 169 -2.40 15.98 10.22
CA ILE A 169 -1.98 15.25 11.42
C ILE A 169 -0.48 15.37 11.59
N SER A 170 0.01 15.82 12.76
CA SER A 170 1.43 16.00 13.06
C SER A 170 2.15 14.74 13.56
N LEU A 171 1.54 13.55 13.41
CA LEU A 171 2.21 12.29 13.74
C LEU A 171 3.48 12.12 12.89
N PRO A 172 4.58 11.62 13.47
CA PRO A 172 5.79 11.36 12.71
C PRO A 172 5.51 10.31 11.62
N ALA A 173 6.03 10.54 10.42
CA ALA A 173 5.85 9.61 9.30
C ALA A 173 6.45 8.21 9.56
N ILE A 174 7.48 8.15 10.40
CA ILE A 174 8.10 6.90 10.86
C ILE A 174 7.94 6.84 12.38
N THR A 175 7.15 5.91 12.86
CA THR A 175 6.99 5.65 14.28
C THR A 175 8.21 4.90 14.82
N GLU A 176 8.40 4.87 16.15
CA GLU A 176 9.46 4.06 16.75
C GLU A 176 9.27 2.56 16.45
N ARG A 177 8.02 2.10 16.32
CA ARG A 177 7.72 0.73 15.89
C ARG A 177 8.15 0.50 14.44
N ASP A 178 7.82 1.38 13.51
CA ASP A 178 8.27 1.25 12.12
C ASP A 178 9.79 1.23 12.01
N ARG A 179 10.47 2.03 12.85
CA ARG A 179 11.93 1.99 12.94
C ARG A 179 12.44 0.61 13.34
N GLN A 180 11.84 -0.01 14.35
CA GLN A 180 12.22 -1.35 14.82
C GLN A 180 11.87 -2.41 13.75
N ASP A 181 10.71 -2.30 13.12
CA ASP A 181 10.27 -3.18 12.05
C ASP A 181 11.24 -3.14 10.85
N ILE A 182 11.67 -1.94 10.44
CA ILE A 182 12.68 -1.76 9.39
C ILE A 182 14.01 -2.38 9.80
N LEU A 183 14.50 -2.13 11.01
CA LEU A 183 15.75 -2.70 11.50
C LEU A 183 15.69 -4.24 11.51
N PHE A 184 14.59 -4.82 11.96
CA PHE A 184 14.37 -6.26 11.88
C PHE A 184 14.38 -6.72 10.40
N GLY A 185 13.66 -6.04 9.51
CA GLY A 185 13.65 -6.36 8.09
C GLY A 185 15.05 -6.35 7.46
N LEU A 186 15.92 -5.42 7.86
CA LEU A 186 17.30 -5.39 7.39
C LEU A 186 18.10 -6.62 7.85
N THR A 187 17.86 -7.16 9.05
CA THR A 187 18.48 -8.42 9.49
C THR A 187 17.99 -9.61 8.66
N GLU A 188 16.75 -9.52 8.15
CA GLU A 188 16.17 -10.48 7.22
C GLU A 188 16.60 -10.26 5.77
N ASN A 189 17.47 -9.28 5.49
CA ASN A 189 17.95 -8.95 4.14
C ASN A 189 16.81 -8.74 3.13
N ILE A 190 15.82 -7.92 3.49
CA ILE A 190 14.68 -7.59 2.63
C ILE A 190 15.11 -6.82 1.37
N ASP A 191 14.31 -6.92 0.31
CA ASP A 191 14.56 -6.23 -0.96
C ASP A 191 13.85 -4.87 -1.04
N TYR A 192 12.65 -4.78 -0.45
CA TYR A 192 11.76 -3.62 -0.58
C TYR A 192 11.16 -3.20 0.74
N ILE A 193 10.90 -1.90 0.89
CA ILE A 193 10.07 -1.32 1.94
C ILE A 193 8.90 -0.60 1.28
N ALA A 194 7.66 -0.98 1.63
CA ALA A 194 6.46 -0.18 1.38
C ALA A 194 6.20 0.66 2.64
N ALA A 195 6.37 1.97 2.53
CA ALA A 195 6.29 2.88 3.67
C ALA A 195 4.91 3.53 3.74
N SER A 196 4.17 3.24 4.82
CA SER A 196 2.78 3.69 5.02
C SER A 196 2.67 5.16 5.35
N PHE A 197 1.59 5.80 4.91
CA PHE A 197 1.18 7.18 5.21
C PHE A 197 2.26 8.23 4.96
N ILE A 198 3.02 8.08 3.87
CA ILE A 198 4.02 9.09 3.48
C ILE A 198 3.31 10.33 2.95
N ARG A 199 3.72 11.51 3.50
CA ARG A 199 3.10 12.80 3.22
C ARG A 199 4.04 13.79 2.54
N ASP A 200 5.37 13.51 2.54
CA ASP A 200 6.40 14.39 1.99
C ASP A 200 7.67 13.61 1.61
N GLY A 201 8.55 14.27 0.86
CA GLY A 201 9.83 13.69 0.43
C GLY A 201 10.85 13.54 1.57
N GLU A 202 10.75 14.35 2.64
CA GLU A 202 11.66 14.26 3.80
C GLU A 202 11.46 12.94 4.55
N SER A 203 10.24 12.50 4.69
CA SER A 203 9.90 11.19 5.27
C SER A 203 10.59 10.04 4.52
N VAL A 204 10.59 10.07 3.19
CA VAL A 204 11.30 9.08 2.36
C VAL A 204 12.81 9.14 2.56
N ARG A 205 13.38 10.35 2.60
CA ARG A 205 14.80 10.55 2.87
C ARG A 205 15.21 10.05 4.26
N GLY A 206 14.31 10.21 5.27
CA GLY A 206 14.49 9.68 6.61
C GLY A 206 14.61 8.16 6.64
N ILE A 207 13.71 7.45 5.93
CA ILE A 207 13.76 5.98 5.79
C ILE A 207 15.06 5.55 5.10
N ARG A 208 15.42 6.23 4.00
CA ARG A 208 16.66 5.94 3.29
C ARG A 208 17.91 6.11 4.15
N LYS A 209 17.94 7.17 4.96
CA LYS A 209 19.00 7.39 5.93
C LYS A 209 19.08 6.25 6.94
N LEU A 210 17.95 5.86 7.52
CA LEU A 210 17.87 4.72 8.46
C LEU A 210 18.41 3.43 7.83
N CYS A 211 18.02 3.11 6.59
CA CYS A 211 18.50 1.94 5.87
C CYS A 211 20.02 2.00 5.67
N ARG A 212 20.56 3.12 5.15
CA ARG A 212 22.00 3.30 4.90
C ARG A 212 22.85 3.15 6.18
N GLU A 213 22.41 3.74 7.28
CA GLU A 213 23.11 3.67 8.56
C GLU A 213 23.15 2.25 9.14
N ASN A 214 22.31 1.33 8.62
CA ASN A 214 22.19 -0.05 9.12
C ASN A 214 22.45 -1.11 8.02
N GLY A 215 23.22 -0.77 6.97
CA GLY A 215 23.66 -1.73 5.94
C GLY A 215 22.60 -2.09 4.88
N GLY A 216 21.55 -1.28 4.78
CA GLY A 216 20.43 -1.48 3.85
C GLY A 216 20.49 -0.57 2.62
N GLU A 217 21.69 -0.25 2.08
CA GLU A 217 21.84 0.60 0.88
C GLU A 217 21.12 0.02 -0.35
N HIS A 218 21.00 -1.29 -0.40
CA HIS A 218 20.38 -2.02 -1.52
C HIS A 218 18.84 -1.99 -1.47
N VAL A 219 18.25 -1.61 -0.33
CA VAL A 219 16.80 -1.67 -0.14
C VAL A 219 16.10 -0.58 -0.94
N THR A 220 15.10 -0.99 -1.72
CA THR A 220 14.28 -0.12 -2.57
C THR A 220 13.05 0.36 -1.81
N ILE A 221 12.81 1.67 -1.77
CA ILE A 221 11.73 2.29 -0.98
C ILE A 221 10.57 2.68 -1.88
N PHE A 222 9.38 2.13 -1.57
CA PHE A 222 8.10 2.41 -2.19
C PHE A 222 7.20 3.15 -1.18
N PRO A 223 7.17 4.50 -1.17
CA PRO A 223 6.15 5.23 -0.41
C PRO A 223 4.75 4.82 -0.85
N LYS A 224 3.86 4.68 0.12
CA LYS A 224 2.44 4.42 -0.12
C LYS A 224 1.70 5.75 -0.14
N ILE A 225 0.98 5.99 -1.24
CA ILE A 225 0.12 7.18 -1.39
C ILE A 225 -1.26 6.78 -0.88
N GLU A 226 -1.57 7.24 0.32
CA GLU A 226 -2.73 6.83 1.14
C GLU A 226 -3.57 7.98 1.66
N CYS A 227 -3.10 9.24 1.52
CA CYS A 227 -3.77 10.41 2.06
C CYS A 227 -3.69 11.62 1.12
N ALA A 228 -4.50 12.63 1.36
CA ALA A 228 -4.58 13.84 0.55
C ALA A 228 -3.22 14.56 0.45
N LEU A 229 -2.49 14.72 1.56
CA LEU A 229 -1.16 15.33 1.57
C LEU A 229 -0.15 14.55 0.72
N GLY A 230 -0.22 13.22 0.72
CA GLY A 230 0.63 12.39 -0.14
C GLY A 230 0.35 12.62 -1.63
N VAL A 231 -0.90 12.93 -2.00
CA VAL A 231 -1.27 13.32 -3.37
C VAL A 231 -0.78 14.72 -3.69
N GLU A 232 -0.97 15.70 -2.79
CA GLU A 232 -0.53 17.09 -2.98
C GLU A 232 0.98 17.19 -3.14
N ASN A 233 1.74 16.49 -2.32
CA ASN A 233 3.21 16.49 -2.32
C ASN A 233 3.83 15.39 -3.19
N PHE A 234 3.04 14.82 -4.12
CA PHE A 234 3.44 13.64 -4.88
C PHE A 234 4.76 13.80 -5.62
N ASP A 235 5.02 14.96 -6.22
CA ASP A 235 6.20 15.17 -7.06
C ASP A 235 7.50 15.11 -6.23
N GLU A 236 7.53 15.68 -5.03
CA GLU A 236 8.69 15.58 -4.14
C GLU A 236 8.86 14.18 -3.52
N ILE A 237 7.74 13.49 -3.26
CA ILE A 237 7.76 12.09 -2.80
C ILE A 237 8.33 11.21 -3.92
N LEU A 238 7.85 11.40 -5.15
CA LEU A 238 8.35 10.66 -6.32
C LEU A 238 9.84 10.90 -6.52
N GLU A 239 10.32 12.15 -6.41
CA GLU A 239 11.75 12.46 -6.54
C GLU A 239 12.60 11.67 -5.54
N ALA A 240 12.19 11.63 -4.26
CA ALA A 240 12.94 11.01 -3.17
C ALA A 240 12.87 9.46 -3.16
N SER A 241 11.89 8.86 -3.84
CA SER A 241 11.59 7.42 -3.83
C SER A 241 12.31 6.63 -4.92
N ASP A 242 12.26 5.30 -4.84
CA ASP A 242 12.70 4.39 -5.90
C ASP A 242 11.53 3.87 -6.75
N GLY A 243 10.33 3.87 -6.20
CA GLY A 243 9.07 3.52 -6.81
C GLY A 243 7.92 4.00 -5.95
N ILE A 244 6.68 3.74 -6.34
CA ILE A 244 5.47 4.20 -5.64
C ILE A 244 4.48 3.04 -5.47
N MET A 245 3.73 3.03 -4.37
CA MET A 245 2.55 2.19 -4.21
C MET A 245 1.30 3.05 -4.12
N VAL A 246 0.34 2.83 -5.03
CA VAL A 246 -1.00 3.43 -4.96
C VAL A 246 -1.84 2.53 -4.06
N ALA A 247 -2.02 2.92 -2.81
CA ALA A 247 -2.75 2.14 -1.81
C ALA A 247 -4.22 2.62 -1.75
N ARG A 248 -5.02 2.12 -2.68
CA ARG A 248 -6.38 2.63 -2.96
C ARG A 248 -7.37 2.47 -1.82
N GLY A 249 -7.14 1.50 -0.91
CA GLY A 249 -7.99 1.28 0.27
C GLY A 249 -8.04 2.52 1.16
N ASP A 250 -6.89 2.85 1.74
CA ASP A 250 -6.75 4.00 2.64
C ASP A 250 -6.97 5.33 1.89
N LEU A 251 -6.43 5.45 0.67
CA LEU A 251 -6.64 6.64 -0.15
C LEU A 251 -8.12 6.93 -0.39
N GLY A 252 -8.94 5.90 -0.65
CA GLY A 252 -10.38 6.06 -0.90
C GLY A 252 -11.20 6.42 0.35
N ILE A 253 -10.60 6.35 1.55
CA ILE A 253 -11.19 6.85 2.79
C ILE A 253 -10.80 8.32 3.01
N GLU A 254 -9.55 8.66 2.69
CA GLU A 254 -8.96 9.99 2.89
C GLU A 254 -9.41 11.03 1.85
N ILE A 255 -9.78 10.59 0.64
CA ILE A 255 -10.28 11.44 -0.44
C ILE A 255 -11.64 10.94 -0.93
N LYS A 256 -12.33 11.74 -1.75
CA LYS A 256 -13.59 11.31 -2.38
C LYS A 256 -13.34 10.09 -3.26
N PRO A 257 -14.09 8.99 -3.08
CA PRO A 257 -13.85 7.72 -3.81
C PRO A 257 -13.85 7.88 -5.33
N GLU A 258 -14.67 8.78 -5.87
CA GLU A 258 -14.72 9.05 -7.31
C GLU A 258 -13.44 9.68 -7.89
N LEU A 259 -12.56 10.21 -7.05
CA LEU A 259 -11.26 10.78 -7.46
C LEU A 259 -10.16 9.72 -7.55
N VAL A 260 -10.29 8.60 -6.83
CA VAL A 260 -9.25 7.56 -6.74
C VAL A 260 -8.81 7.06 -8.12
N PRO A 261 -9.71 6.74 -9.09
CA PRO A 261 -9.30 6.28 -10.41
C PRO A 261 -8.50 7.33 -11.20
N HIS A 262 -8.82 8.61 -11.03
CA HIS A 262 -8.12 9.71 -11.70
C HIS A 262 -6.71 9.89 -11.13
N ILE A 263 -6.60 9.90 -9.80
CA ILE A 263 -5.32 10.02 -9.09
C ILE A 263 -4.43 8.82 -9.40
N GLN A 264 -4.97 7.59 -9.42
CA GLN A 264 -4.23 6.41 -9.85
C GLN A 264 -3.58 6.59 -11.22
N LYS A 265 -4.36 7.05 -12.20
CA LYS A 265 -3.87 7.27 -13.58
C LYS A 265 -2.77 8.34 -13.63
N GLU A 266 -2.94 9.42 -12.90
CA GLU A 266 -1.96 10.50 -12.82
C GLU A 266 -0.65 10.00 -12.18
N ILE A 267 -0.75 9.30 -11.04
CA ILE A 267 0.41 8.71 -10.35
C ILE A 267 1.16 7.75 -11.28
N ILE A 268 0.46 6.83 -11.93
CA ILE A 268 1.07 5.87 -12.85
C ILE A 268 1.77 6.59 -14.00
N ALA A 269 1.12 7.59 -14.61
CA ALA A 269 1.71 8.37 -15.70
C ALA A 269 3.00 9.11 -15.26
N LYS A 270 2.98 9.76 -14.09
CA LYS A 270 4.16 10.44 -13.52
C LYS A 270 5.29 9.46 -13.17
N CYS A 271 4.96 8.30 -12.59
CA CYS A 271 5.94 7.25 -12.31
C CYS A 271 6.62 6.76 -13.60
N ASN A 272 5.83 6.48 -14.62
CA ASN A 272 6.33 6.04 -15.92
C ASN A 272 7.24 7.09 -16.57
N ALA A 273 6.86 8.37 -16.54
CA ALA A 273 7.69 9.47 -17.02
C ALA A 273 9.00 9.62 -16.24
N ALA A 274 8.98 9.32 -14.93
CA ALA A 274 10.15 9.33 -14.06
C ALA A 274 10.98 8.02 -14.12
N TYR A 275 10.53 7.01 -14.89
CA TYR A 275 11.13 5.66 -14.95
C TYR A 275 11.23 4.99 -13.58
N LYS A 276 10.21 5.18 -12.74
CA LYS A 276 10.10 4.57 -11.43
C LYS A 276 8.94 3.58 -11.42
N PRO A 277 9.17 2.35 -10.92
CA PRO A 277 8.11 1.34 -10.88
C PRO A 277 6.97 1.77 -9.98
N VAL A 278 5.75 1.39 -10.36
CA VAL A 278 4.53 1.65 -9.61
C VAL A 278 3.75 0.37 -9.35
N ILE A 279 3.28 0.22 -8.11
CA ILE A 279 2.44 -0.89 -7.65
C ILE A 279 1.02 -0.36 -7.46
N THR A 280 0.04 -0.96 -8.13
CA THR A 280 -1.40 -0.71 -7.85
C THR A 280 -1.88 -1.74 -6.84
N ALA A 281 -2.37 -1.27 -5.70
CA ALA A 281 -2.67 -2.08 -4.53
C ALA A 281 -4.12 -1.95 -4.06
N THR A 282 -4.56 -2.94 -3.30
CA THR A 282 -5.83 -3.09 -2.60
C THR A 282 -7.05 -3.29 -3.48
N GLN A 283 -7.94 -4.19 -3.04
CA GLN A 283 -9.25 -4.50 -3.67
C GLN A 283 -9.16 -4.88 -5.16
N MET A 284 -8.06 -5.55 -5.57
CA MET A 284 -7.88 -5.97 -6.97
C MET A 284 -8.79 -7.14 -7.35
N LEU A 285 -8.82 -8.20 -6.52
CA LEU A 285 -9.66 -9.39 -6.67
C LEU A 285 -10.35 -9.73 -5.33
N ASP A 286 -10.82 -8.72 -4.60
CA ASP A 286 -11.28 -8.81 -3.21
C ASP A 286 -12.31 -9.91 -2.97
N SER A 287 -13.26 -10.10 -3.89
CA SER A 287 -14.28 -11.14 -3.79
C SER A 287 -13.67 -12.56 -3.75
N MET A 288 -12.43 -12.73 -4.26
CA MET A 288 -11.74 -14.02 -4.23
C MET A 288 -11.22 -14.40 -2.84
N GLN A 289 -11.35 -13.54 -1.84
CA GLN A 289 -11.19 -13.98 -0.45
C GLN A 289 -12.21 -15.06 -0.06
N GLN A 290 -13.41 -15.00 -0.63
CA GLN A 290 -14.50 -15.94 -0.32
C GLN A 290 -14.95 -16.77 -1.52
N ASN A 291 -14.73 -16.31 -2.75
CA ASN A 291 -15.21 -16.94 -3.97
C ASN A 291 -14.05 -17.46 -4.84
N PRO A 292 -14.20 -18.59 -5.55
CA PRO A 292 -13.15 -19.14 -6.40
C PRO A 292 -12.96 -18.37 -7.72
N ARG A 293 -13.81 -17.38 -7.99
CA ARG A 293 -13.74 -16.53 -9.20
C ARG A 293 -14.05 -15.08 -8.84
N PRO A 294 -13.37 -14.12 -9.49
CA PRO A 294 -13.63 -12.71 -9.27
C PRO A 294 -14.90 -12.25 -9.97
N THR A 295 -15.35 -11.07 -9.62
CA THR A 295 -16.38 -10.34 -10.38
C THR A 295 -15.81 -9.81 -11.69
N ARG A 296 -16.70 -9.43 -12.63
CA ARG A 296 -16.27 -8.79 -13.88
C ARG A 296 -15.66 -7.41 -13.65
N ALA A 297 -16.13 -6.69 -12.63
CA ALA A 297 -15.59 -5.38 -12.26
C ALA A 297 -14.13 -5.50 -11.79
N GLU A 298 -13.81 -6.51 -10.97
CA GLU A 298 -12.45 -6.77 -10.51
C GLU A 298 -11.51 -7.17 -11.65
N VAL A 299 -11.97 -8.02 -12.57
CA VAL A 299 -11.20 -8.35 -13.79
C VAL A 299 -10.90 -7.10 -14.61
N ALA A 300 -11.91 -6.22 -14.77
CA ALA A 300 -11.73 -4.96 -15.49
C ALA A 300 -10.79 -4.01 -14.75
N ASP A 301 -10.83 -3.96 -13.42
CA ASP A 301 -9.96 -3.12 -12.60
C ASP A 301 -8.49 -3.51 -12.75
N VAL A 302 -8.16 -4.80 -12.59
CA VAL A 302 -6.80 -5.32 -12.83
C VAL A 302 -6.33 -5.01 -14.26
N ALA A 303 -7.17 -5.25 -15.26
CA ALA A 303 -6.83 -4.97 -16.65
C ALA A 303 -6.59 -3.48 -16.89
N ASN A 304 -7.44 -2.60 -16.32
CA ASN A 304 -7.28 -1.14 -16.45
C ASN A 304 -5.99 -0.63 -15.79
N ALA A 305 -5.63 -1.11 -14.60
CA ALA A 305 -4.35 -0.76 -13.99
C ALA A 305 -3.16 -1.11 -14.90
N ILE A 306 -3.23 -2.26 -15.58
CA ILE A 306 -2.20 -2.69 -16.54
C ILE A 306 -2.22 -1.81 -17.81
N TYR A 307 -3.40 -1.46 -18.33
CA TYR A 307 -3.52 -0.50 -19.45
C TYR A 307 -3.01 0.89 -19.07
N ASP A 308 -3.19 1.32 -17.83
CA ASP A 308 -2.66 2.59 -17.32
C ASP A 308 -1.12 2.59 -17.25
N GLY A 309 -0.49 1.40 -17.26
CA GLY A 309 0.97 1.26 -17.27
C GLY A 309 1.58 0.88 -15.92
N THR A 310 0.80 0.28 -14.99
CA THR A 310 1.36 -0.20 -13.71
C THR A 310 2.39 -1.31 -13.92
N ASP A 311 3.48 -1.30 -13.15
CA ASP A 311 4.52 -2.33 -13.20
C ASP A 311 4.15 -3.58 -12.40
N ALA A 312 3.35 -3.38 -11.34
CA ALA A 312 2.90 -4.47 -10.49
C ALA A 312 1.47 -4.26 -9.99
N VAL A 313 0.80 -5.39 -9.73
CA VAL A 313 -0.52 -5.45 -9.09
C VAL A 313 -0.42 -6.30 -7.81
N MET A 314 -1.16 -5.92 -6.76
CA MET A 314 -1.02 -6.53 -5.45
C MET A 314 -2.30 -7.25 -5.00
N LEU A 315 -2.12 -8.45 -4.45
CA LEU A 315 -3.13 -9.18 -3.67
C LEU A 315 -2.89 -8.94 -2.17
N SER A 316 -3.95 -8.58 -1.45
CA SER A 316 -3.95 -8.32 0.00
C SER A 316 -4.58 -9.49 0.75
N GLY A 317 -5.82 -9.35 1.19
CA GLY A 317 -6.59 -10.39 1.87
C GLY A 317 -6.78 -11.65 1.03
N GLU A 318 -6.84 -11.51 -0.29
CA GLU A 318 -7.01 -12.61 -1.25
C GLU A 318 -5.95 -13.71 -1.09
N SER A 319 -4.70 -13.31 -0.85
CA SER A 319 -3.59 -14.24 -0.64
C SER A 319 -3.26 -14.49 0.83
N ALA A 320 -3.49 -13.50 1.71
CA ALA A 320 -3.10 -13.58 3.12
C ALA A 320 -4.05 -14.39 3.99
N ALA A 321 -5.36 -14.24 3.79
CA ALA A 321 -6.43 -14.80 4.63
C ALA A 321 -7.57 -15.44 3.84
N GLY A 322 -7.59 -15.27 2.51
CA GLY A 322 -8.62 -15.77 1.63
C GLY A 322 -8.63 -17.30 1.51
N LYS A 323 -9.76 -17.84 1.08
CA LYS A 323 -9.92 -19.30 0.87
C LYS A 323 -9.22 -19.82 -0.38
N TYR A 324 -8.86 -18.93 -1.31
CA TYR A 324 -8.38 -19.28 -2.65
C TYR A 324 -7.07 -18.55 -3.03
N PRO A 325 -6.00 -18.60 -2.19
CA PRO A 325 -4.79 -17.81 -2.43
C PRO A 325 -4.10 -18.15 -3.76
N VAL A 326 -3.98 -19.43 -4.11
CA VAL A 326 -3.32 -19.87 -5.35
C VAL A 326 -4.16 -19.48 -6.58
N GLU A 327 -5.47 -19.64 -6.51
CA GLU A 327 -6.41 -19.29 -7.58
C GLU A 327 -6.42 -17.78 -7.83
N ALA A 328 -6.31 -16.96 -6.79
CA ALA A 328 -6.21 -15.52 -6.91
C ALA A 328 -4.93 -15.10 -7.67
N VAL A 329 -3.79 -15.71 -7.35
CA VAL A 329 -2.54 -15.48 -8.10
C VAL A 329 -2.66 -15.94 -9.55
N LYS A 330 -3.22 -17.14 -9.80
CA LYS A 330 -3.46 -17.66 -11.17
C LYS A 330 -4.37 -16.72 -11.98
N MET A 331 -5.43 -16.23 -11.36
CA MET A 331 -6.36 -15.31 -12.01
C MET A 331 -5.69 -13.98 -12.35
N GLN A 332 -4.96 -13.39 -11.42
CA GLN A 332 -4.25 -12.14 -11.65
C GLN A 332 -3.18 -12.29 -12.74
N ALA A 333 -2.45 -13.42 -12.74
CA ALA A 333 -1.49 -13.75 -13.79
C ALA A 333 -2.16 -13.92 -15.16
N SER A 334 -3.32 -14.57 -15.20
CA SER A 334 -4.09 -14.76 -16.44
C SER A 334 -4.60 -13.43 -17.00
N ILE A 335 -5.12 -12.54 -16.16
CA ILE A 335 -5.55 -11.21 -16.58
C ILE A 335 -4.36 -10.41 -17.12
N ALA A 336 -3.22 -10.44 -16.43
CA ALA A 336 -2.02 -9.75 -16.88
C ALA A 336 -1.54 -10.26 -18.24
N LEU A 337 -1.41 -11.57 -18.40
CA LEU A 337 -0.98 -12.20 -19.66
C LEU A 337 -1.92 -11.88 -20.83
N GLU A 338 -3.24 -11.86 -20.57
CA GLU A 338 -4.21 -11.54 -21.62
C GLU A 338 -4.15 -10.06 -21.99
N THR A 339 -4.17 -9.16 -20.99
CA THR A 339 -4.14 -7.71 -21.20
C THR A 339 -2.88 -7.27 -21.93
N GLU A 340 -1.73 -7.84 -21.59
CA GLU A 340 -0.44 -7.52 -22.21
C GLU A 340 -0.38 -7.80 -23.71
N LYS A 341 -1.26 -8.65 -24.26
CA LYS A 341 -1.34 -8.91 -25.71
C LYS A 341 -1.90 -7.72 -26.48
N TYR A 342 -2.69 -6.89 -25.80
CA TYR A 342 -3.37 -5.73 -26.40
C TYR A 342 -2.66 -4.41 -26.08
N LEU A 343 -1.61 -4.44 -25.25
CA LEU A 343 -0.78 -3.25 -25.03
C LEU A 343 0.01 -2.93 -26.32
N PRO A 344 0.19 -1.65 -26.65
CA PRO A 344 1.08 -1.27 -27.74
C PRO A 344 2.48 -1.85 -27.46
N ALA A 345 3.15 -2.29 -28.53
CA ALA A 345 4.46 -2.92 -28.40
C ALA A 345 5.47 -2.02 -27.65
N HIS A 346 5.34 -0.72 -27.87
CA HIS A 346 6.10 0.32 -27.14
C HIS A 346 5.28 1.61 -27.13
N ALA A 347 5.09 2.22 -25.96
CA ALA A 347 4.69 3.62 -25.91
C ALA A 347 5.86 4.48 -26.44
N PRO A 348 5.63 5.49 -27.28
CA PRO A 348 6.67 6.44 -27.63
C PRO A 348 7.13 7.11 -26.33
N LEU A 349 8.38 6.91 -25.96
CA LEU A 349 8.99 7.63 -24.84
C LEU A 349 9.33 9.02 -25.35
N GLU A 350 8.60 10.03 -24.89
CA GLU A 350 8.98 11.42 -25.09
C GLU A 350 10.08 11.78 -24.09
N VAL A 351 11.25 12.09 -24.59
CA VAL A 351 12.32 12.65 -23.77
C VAL A 351 12.06 14.15 -23.63
N PRO A 352 11.83 14.67 -22.40
CA PRO A 352 11.66 16.12 -22.22
C PRO A 352 12.82 16.90 -22.83
N ALA A 353 12.54 18.02 -23.47
CA ALA A 353 13.54 18.82 -24.18
C ALA A 353 14.62 19.41 -23.26
N ASP A 354 14.33 19.53 -21.98
CA ASP A 354 15.19 20.01 -20.90
C ASP A 354 15.88 18.90 -20.09
N ALA A 355 15.65 17.64 -20.47
CA ALA A 355 16.27 16.51 -19.79
C ALA A 355 17.76 16.41 -20.10
N HIS A 356 18.60 16.37 -19.06
CA HIS A 356 20.05 16.32 -19.17
C HIS A 356 20.68 15.21 -18.32
N GLY A 357 21.91 14.80 -18.69
CA GLY A 357 22.72 13.87 -17.91
C GLY A 357 22.65 12.41 -18.36
N THR A 358 23.35 11.54 -17.62
CA THR A 358 23.56 10.12 -17.96
C THR A 358 22.24 9.35 -18.10
N ARG A 359 21.22 9.70 -17.33
CA ARG A 359 19.89 9.08 -17.37
C ARG A 359 19.21 9.26 -18.73
N VAL A 360 19.34 10.46 -19.33
CA VAL A 360 18.79 10.73 -20.66
C VAL A 360 19.48 9.89 -21.71
N VAL A 361 20.82 9.78 -21.65
CA VAL A 361 21.59 8.94 -22.57
C VAL A 361 21.16 7.49 -22.47
N ASN A 362 21.02 6.94 -21.25
CA ASN A 362 20.58 5.57 -21.02
C ASN A 362 19.17 5.31 -21.61
N ASN A 363 18.26 6.28 -21.43
CA ASN A 363 16.91 6.19 -21.96
C ASN A 363 16.89 6.20 -23.49
N VAL A 364 17.62 7.14 -24.12
CA VAL A 364 17.72 7.23 -25.58
C VAL A 364 18.35 5.97 -26.17
N VAL A 365 19.38 5.42 -25.56
CA VAL A 365 20.02 4.14 -25.97
C VAL A 365 19.03 2.99 -25.83
N GLY A 366 18.31 2.89 -24.70
CA GLY A 366 17.30 1.87 -24.48
C GLY A 366 16.17 1.94 -25.51
N MET A 367 15.65 3.13 -25.79
CA MET A 367 14.63 3.36 -26.83
C MET A 367 15.13 2.94 -28.22
N SER A 368 16.33 3.32 -28.56
CA SER A 368 16.94 2.95 -29.86
C SER A 368 17.10 1.44 -29.98
N ALA A 369 17.53 0.77 -28.92
CA ALA A 369 17.66 -0.68 -28.88
C ALA A 369 16.30 -1.37 -29.08
N VAL A 370 15.25 -0.89 -28.41
CA VAL A 370 13.89 -1.40 -28.53
C VAL A 370 13.35 -1.20 -29.94
N ASN A 371 13.51 0.01 -30.51
CA ASN A 371 13.06 0.31 -31.89
C ASN A 371 13.78 -0.59 -32.91
N MET A 372 15.10 -0.75 -32.79
CA MET A 372 15.87 -1.65 -33.66
C MET A 372 15.41 -3.09 -33.52
N ALA A 373 15.25 -3.60 -32.31
CA ALA A 373 14.79 -4.97 -32.05
C ALA A 373 13.41 -5.22 -32.66
N THR A 374 12.50 -4.26 -32.53
CA THR A 374 11.15 -4.34 -33.13
C THR A 374 11.23 -4.38 -34.66
N THR A 375 12.03 -3.51 -35.25
CA THR A 375 12.16 -3.37 -36.71
C THR A 375 12.71 -4.66 -37.34
N VAL A 376 13.69 -5.33 -36.67
CA VAL A 376 14.29 -6.55 -37.18
C VAL A 376 13.63 -7.83 -36.67
N GLY A 377 12.55 -7.74 -35.90
CA GLY A 377 11.84 -8.87 -35.33
C GLY A 377 12.66 -9.68 -34.31
N ALA A 378 13.54 -9.03 -33.58
CA ALA A 378 14.38 -9.70 -32.57
C ALA A 378 13.53 -10.34 -31.47
N LYS A 379 13.97 -11.51 -31.00
CA LYS A 379 13.27 -12.26 -29.94
C LYS A 379 13.67 -11.82 -28.52
N CYS A 380 14.82 -11.16 -28.41
CA CYS A 380 15.39 -10.75 -27.13
C CYS A 380 16.33 -9.55 -27.34
N ILE A 381 16.41 -8.68 -26.35
CA ILE A 381 17.44 -7.66 -26.22
C ILE A 381 18.31 -8.07 -25.03
N THR A 382 19.60 -8.33 -25.27
CA THR A 382 20.54 -8.64 -24.20
C THR A 382 21.34 -7.39 -23.91
N CYS A 383 21.26 -6.88 -22.68
CA CYS A 383 22.05 -5.75 -22.21
C CYS A 383 23.15 -6.27 -21.27
N LEU A 384 24.40 -5.95 -21.59
CA LEU A 384 25.53 -6.16 -20.68
C LEU A 384 25.78 -4.82 -20.00
N LEU A 385 25.20 -4.63 -18.80
CA LEU A 385 25.51 -3.50 -17.95
C LEU A 385 26.77 -3.81 -17.15
N TYR A 386 27.80 -3.02 -17.36
CA TYR A 386 28.90 -2.88 -16.40
C TYR A 386 28.46 -1.86 -15.35
N THR A 387 28.25 -2.33 -14.12
CA THR A 387 28.10 -1.46 -12.94
C THR A 387 29.42 -1.35 -12.22
#